data_60ce245c0be2886c2e86b887774a58a5
#
_entry.id   60ce245c0be2886c2e86b887774a58a5
#
_cell.length_a   1.000
_cell.length_b   1.000
_cell.length_c   1.000
_cell.angle_alpha   90.00
_cell.angle_beta   90.00
_cell.angle_gamma   90.00
#
_symmetry.space_group_name_H-M   'P 1'
#
loop_
_entity.id
_entity.type
_entity.pdbx_description
1 polymer ?
#
loop_
_entity_poly.entity_id
_entity_poly.type
_entity_poly.pdbx_seq_one_letter_code
_entity_poly.pdbx_strand_id
1 'polypeptide(L)'
;MGITILFLLSSCRKNEKAKTAELCRELENSVMLSPAFDSLVKMSMGLPNFFRSKVLLVAGRCYSTKVEQMQQARIYLREAYRIAPRDVKNLVALELTRLYGSLILRDSCVEEAIRFISRVPSKVVFTREEEAKFYYLGACFFKSIDIDRAFRAVDQALSLYRGLSDTEGEIEAYRLKATLYGVLQEYEEQYACYEEAYRLLRRSRFRDKVKPFYEQMAASLKKLGRHEEALLWYEEVLKELPDSSRLGRYGIQVAEAYSGLGYHEKAREILRGGLMNEKRGGMRNV
;
A
#
# COMPACT_ATOMS: atom_id res chain seq x y z
N MET A 1 39.00 6.00 36.40
CA MET A 1 39.06 6.05 34.92
C MET A 1 37.81 5.49 34.23
N GLY A 2 37.15 4.42 34.73
CA GLY A 2 35.95 3.84 34.04
C GLY A 2 34.71 4.74 33.95
N ILE A 3 34.45 5.57 34.97
CA ILE A 3 33.23 6.43 35.02
C ILE A 3 33.36 7.61 34.04
N THR A 4 34.57 8.16 33.87
CA THR A 4 34.80 9.28 32.94
C THR A 4 34.66 8.85 31.48
N ILE A 5 35.05 7.62 31.14
CA ILE A 5 34.91 7.06 29.80
C ILE A 5 33.41 6.79 29.48
N LEU A 6 32.62 6.31 30.44
CA LEU A 6 31.17 6.11 30.29
C LEU A 6 30.44 7.45 30.09
N PHE A 7 30.83 8.52 30.78
CA PHE A 7 30.26 9.85 30.61
C PHE A 7 30.61 10.47 29.24
N LEU A 8 31.84 10.31 28.76
CA LEU A 8 32.29 10.76 27.45
C LEU A 8 31.56 9.97 26.34
N LEU A 9 31.42 8.66 26.48
CA LEU A 9 30.66 7.84 25.51
C LEU A 9 29.14 8.17 25.50
N SER A 10 28.58 8.53 26.66
CA SER A 10 27.17 8.95 26.73
C SER A 10 26.92 10.34 26.13
N SER A 11 27.88 11.28 26.31
CA SER A 11 27.79 12.61 25.70
C SER A 11 28.02 12.58 24.18
N CYS A 12 29.00 11.79 23.70
CA CYS A 12 29.19 11.54 22.27
C CYS A 12 27.95 10.93 21.62
N ARG A 13 27.36 9.89 22.25
CA ARG A 13 26.10 9.30 21.74
C ARG A 13 24.93 10.28 21.73
N LYS A 14 24.81 11.17 22.73
CA LYS A 14 23.77 12.22 22.74
C LYS A 14 23.96 13.19 21.58
N ASN A 15 25.19 13.61 21.30
CA ASN A 15 25.50 14.53 20.20
C ASN A 15 25.25 13.89 18.84
N GLU A 16 25.64 12.62 18.63
CA GLU A 16 25.36 11.87 17.40
C GLU A 16 23.87 11.62 17.21
N LYS A 17 23.14 11.33 18.30
CA LYS A 17 21.68 11.17 18.26
C LYS A 17 20.98 12.47 17.87
N ALA A 18 21.39 13.60 18.43
CA ALA A 18 20.87 14.93 18.10
C ALA A 18 21.16 15.27 16.63
N LYS A 19 22.41 15.11 16.19
CA LYS A 19 22.82 15.32 14.79
C LYS A 19 22.06 14.43 13.81
N THR A 20 21.82 13.17 14.17
CA THR A 20 21.01 12.26 13.34
C THR A 20 19.57 12.73 13.23
N ALA A 21 18.94 13.13 14.35
CA ALA A 21 17.57 13.64 14.37
C ALA A 21 17.43 14.92 13.55
N GLU A 22 18.42 15.81 13.61
CA GLU A 22 18.48 17.02 12.81
C GLU A 22 18.59 16.70 11.32
N LEU A 23 19.54 15.86 10.91
CA LEU A 23 19.70 15.43 9.52
C LEU A 23 18.44 14.73 8.96
N CYS A 24 17.80 13.89 9.75
CA CYS A 24 16.54 13.25 9.33
C CYS A 24 15.43 14.29 9.12
N ARG A 25 15.29 15.26 10.03
CA ARG A 25 14.29 16.35 9.90
C ARG A 25 14.56 17.24 8.70
N GLU A 26 15.82 17.60 8.48
CA GLU A 26 16.22 18.41 7.33
C GLU A 26 15.97 17.68 6.01
N LEU A 27 16.22 16.35 5.94
CA LEU A 27 15.90 15.54 4.78
C LEU A 27 14.39 15.49 4.51
N GLU A 28 13.57 15.32 5.54
CA GLU A 28 12.10 15.29 5.42
C GLU A 28 11.53 16.65 4.96
N ASN A 29 12.14 17.75 5.36
CA ASN A 29 11.72 19.12 5.01
C ASN A 29 12.37 19.67 3.73
N SER A 30 13.42 19.03 3.23
CA SER A 30 14.14 19.53 2.05
C SER A 30 13.39 19.24 0.75
N VAL A 31 13.52 20.14 -0.21
CA VAL A 31 13.01 19.91 -1.56
C VAL A 31 13.87 18.83 -2.22
N MET A 32 13.24 17.68 -2.52
CA MET A 32 13.91 16.58 -3.21
C MET A 32 14.54 17.05 -4.54
N LEU A 33 15.70 16.50 -4.88
CA LEU A 33 16.54 16.85 -6.05
C LEU A 33 17.33 18.15 -5.89
N SER A 34 17.38 18.78 -4.72
CA SER A 34 18.30 19.88 -4.50
C SER A 34 19.73 19.35 -4.22
N PRO A 35 20.79 20.05 -4.65
CA PRO A 35 22.16 19.71 -4.25
C PRO A 35 22.34 19.66 -2.73
N ALA A 36 21.51 20.38 -1.98
CA ALA A 36 21.46 20.37 -0.53
C ALA A 36 21.06 18.99 0.02
N PHE A 37 20.08 18.29 -0.61
CA PHE A 37 19.66 16.97 -0.18
C PHE A 37 20.80 15.93 -0.23
N ASP A 38 21.52 15.86 -1.34
CA ASP A 38 22.67 14.96 -1.49
C ASP A 38 23.80 15.32 -0.52
N SER A 39 23.97 16.60 -0.22
CA SER A 39 24.93 17.07 0.79
C SER A 39 24.56 16.57 2.19
N LEU A 40 23.27 16.61 2.57
CA LEU A 40 22.80 16.09 3.85
C LEU A 40 23.07 14.58 3.98
N VAL A 41 22.81 13.81 2.91
CA VAL A 41 23.14 12.37 2.90
C VAL A 41 24.65 12.14 3.02
N LYS A 42 25.49 12.92 2.31
CA LYS A 42 26.96 12.84 2.43
C LYS A 42 27.46 13.16 3.84
N MET A 43 26.86 14.12 4.53
CA MET A 43 27.19 14.44 5.93
C MET A 43 26.99 13.26 6.87
N SER A 44 26.10 12.32 6.53
CA SER A 44 25.91 11.11 7.31
C SER A 44 27.06 10.11 7.22
N MET A 45 27.97 10.24 6.25
CA MET A 45 29.09 9.30 6.06
C MET A 45 30.06 9.26 7.25
N GLY A 46 30.17 10.35 8.00
CA GLY A 46 30.97 10.42 9.22
C GLY A 46 30.28 9.87 10.47
N LEU A 47 29.01 9.42 10.38
CA LEU A 47 28.27 8.89 11.50
C LEU A 47 28.51 7.38 11.68
N PRO A 48 28.43 6.85 12.92
CA PRO A 48 28.39 5.42 13.17
C PRO A 48 27.27 4.74 12.41
N ASN A 49 27.45 3.47 12.04
CA ASN A 49 26.51 2.70 11.20
C ASN A 49 25.05 2.73 11.68
N PHE A 50 24.83 2.75 13.00
CA PHE A 50 23.49 2.86 13.59
C PHE A 50 22.79 4.16 13.15
N PHE A 51 23.47 5.29 13.26
CA PHE A 51 22.90 6.61 12.92
C PHE A 51 22.86 6.81 11.41
N ARG A 52 23.91 6.43 10.71
CA ARG A 52 23.99 6.50 9.26
C ARG A 52 22.87 5.69 8.59
N SER A 53 22.59 4.48 9.08
CA SER A 53 21.49 3.66 8.52
C SER A 53 20.12 4.30 8.68
N LYS A 54 19.87 5.07 9.75
CA LYS A 54 18.64 5.84 9.94
C LYS A 54 18.51 6.98 8.94
N VAL A 55 19.59 7.73 8.71
CA VAL A 55 19.60 8.82 7.71
C VAL A 55 19.33 8.25 6.31
N LEU A 56 19.99 7.15 5.96
CA LEU A 56 19.79 6.49 4.67
C LEU A 56 18.37 5.89 4.51
N LEU A 57 17.76 5.43 5.61
CA LEU A 57 16.36 4.98 5.62
C LEU A 57 15.41 6.13 5.30
N VAL A 58 15.58 7.29 5.94
CA VAL A 58 14.79 8.50 5.66
C VAL A 58 15.00 8.96 4.23
N ALA A 59 16.24 9.06 3.77
CA ALA A 59 16.54 9.40 2.38
C ALA A 59 15.86 8.45 1.40
N GLY A 60 15.94 7.14 1.63
CA GLY A 60 15.27 6.15 0.81
C GLY A 60 13.75 6.32 0.76
N ARG A 61 13.11 6.64 1.90
CA ARG A 61 11.67 6.96 1.96
C ARG A 61 11.33 8.20 1.15
N CYS A 62 12.08 9.27 1.30
CA CYS A 62 11.87 10.50 0.54
C CYS A 62 11.95 10.25 -0.98
N TYR A 63 12.99 9.59 -1.44
CA TYR A 63 13.15 9.26 -2.86
C TYR A 63 12.11 8.27 -3.39
N SER A 64 11.54 7.41 -2.55
CA SER A 64 10.52 6.43 -2.95
C SER A 64 9.15 7.02 -3.29
N THR A 65 8.91 8.31 -3.01
CA THR A 65 7.65 8.99 -3.28
C THR A 65 7.47 9.37 -4.75
N LYS A 66 8.55 9.42 -5.52
CA LYS A 66 8.53 9.78 -6.95
C LYS A 66 9.08 8.63 -7.80
N VAL A 67 8.32 8.26 -8.82
CA VAL A 67 8.64 7.12 -9.71
C VAL A 67 10.02 7.24 -10.35
N GLU A 68 10.39 8.44 -10.78
CA GLU A 68 11.68 8.72 -11.45
C GLU A 68 12.88 8.54 -10.52
N GLN A 69 12.67 8.60 -9.21
CA GLN A 69 13.71 8.58 -8.18
C GLN A 69 13.82 7.25 -7.44
N MET A 70 12.95 6.28 -7.74
CA MET A 70 12.91 4.99 -7.04
C MET A 70 14.22 4.21 -7.14
N GLN A 71 15.01 4.39 -8.21
CA GLN A 71 16.33 3.76 -8.33
C GLN A 71 17.30 4.33 -7.29
N GLN A 72 17.26 5.64 -7.03
CA GLN A 72 18.07 6.27 -5.99
C GLN A 72 17.62 5.82 -4.59
N ALA A 73 16.30 5.72 -4.36
CA ALA A 73 15.75 5.14 -3.14
C ALA A 73 16.29 3.72 -2.89
N ARG A 74 16.37 2.89 -3.92
CA ARG A 74 16.92 1.53 -3.84
C ARG A 74 18.38 1.53 -3.40
N ILE A 75 19.20 2.41 -3.95
CA ILE A 75 20.62 2.53 -3.59
C ILE A 75 20.75 2.85 -2.11
N TYR A 76 20.04 3.86 -1.62
CA TYR A 76 20.08 4.26 -0.21
C TYR A 76 19.56 3.17 0.73
N LEU A 77 18.44 2.55 0.42
CA LEU A 77 17.86 1.49 1.26
C LEU A 77 18.74 0.22 1.27
N ARG A 78 19.38 -0.13 0.17
CA ARG A 78 20.33 -1.27 0.14
C ARG A 78 21.56 -0.99 0.99
N GLU A 79 22.13 0.20 0.89
CA GLU A 79 23.26 0.59 1.73
C GLU A 79 22.85 0.64 3.20
N ALA A 80 21.67 1.21 3.52
CA ALA A 80 21.11 1.18 4.85
C ALA A 80 20.99 -0.27 5.37
N TYR A 81 20.44 -1.19 4.58
CA TYR A 81 20.28 -2.60 4.97
C TYR A 81 21.63 -3.30 5.23
N ARG A 82 22.65 -2.98 4.43
CA ARG A 82 23.99 -3.54 4.55
C ARG A 82 24.66 -3.16 5.88
N ILE A 83 24.53 -1.90 6.30
CA ILE A 83 25.21 -1.36 7.49
C ILE A 83 24.33 -1.36 8.75
N ALA A 84 23.00 -1.53 8.62
CA ALA A 84 22.06 -1.46 9.74
C ALA A 84 22.33 -2.53 10.81
N PRO A 85 22.41 -2.16 12.09
CA PRO A 85 22.36 -3.08 13.19
C PRO A 85 20.95 -3.69 13.33
N ARG A 86 20.81 -4.71 14.22
CA ARG A 86 19.55 -5.44 14.38
C ARG A 86 18.34 -4.54 14.60
N ASP A 87 18.46 -3.52 15.44
CA ASP A 87 17.37 -2.61 15.84
C ASP A 87 16.82 -1.72 14.72
N VAL A 88 17.53 -1.61 13.60
CA VAL A 88 17.14 -0.78 12.45
C VAL A 88 16.88 -1.63 11.21
N LYS A 89 17.47 -2.82 11.18
CA LYS A 89 17.49 -3.68 10.00
C LYS A 89 16.09 -4.13 9.57
N ASN A 90 15.20 -4.40 10.53
CA ASN A 90 13.80 -4.73 10.31
C ASN A 90 13.05 -3.62 9.58
N LEU A 91 13.19 -2.37 10.04
CA LEU A 91 12.55 -1.21 9.41
C LEU A 91 13.05 -1.00 7.97
N VAL A 92 14.37 -1.12 7.76
CA VAL A 92 14.96 -1.00 6.43
C VAL A 92 14.49 -2.14 5.52
N ALA A 93 14.37 -3.36 6.05
CA ALA A 93 13.88 -4.50 5.29
C ALA A 93 12.43 -4.30 4.82
N LEU A 94 11.56 -3.77 5.68
CA LEU A 94 10.17 -3.44 5.33
C LEU A 94 10.10 -2.39 4.22
N GLU A 95 10.87 -1.29 4.35
CA GLU A 95 10.86 -0.24 3.34
C GLU A 95 11.44 -0.69 2.01
N LEU A 96 12.48 -1.53 2.02
CA LEU A 96 13.05 -2.07 0.81
C LEU A 96 12.08 -3.06 0.12
N THR A 97 11.36 -3.87 0.90
CA THR A 97 10.31 -4.76 0.37
C THR A 97 9.17 -3.96 -0.26
N ARG A 98 8.74 -2.88 0.40
CA ARG A 98 7.73 -1.95 -0.14
C ARG A 98 8.19 -1.31 -1.46
N LEU A 99 9.44 -0.83 -1.50
CA LEU A 99 10.01 -0.21 -2.70
C LEU A 99 10.08 -1.20 -3.87
N TYR A 100 10.47 -2.45 -3.61
CA TYR A 100 10.48 -3.48 -4.65
C TYR A 100 9.09 -3.73 -5.23
N GLY A 101 8.03 -3.71 -4.41
CA GLY A 101 6.66 -3.79 -4.88
C GLY A 101 6.27 -2.67 -5.85
N SER A 102 6.82 -1.47 -5.67
CA SER A 102 6.60 -0.32 -6.56
C SER A 102 7.48 -0.34 -7.83
N LEU A 103 8.63 -1.03 -7.80
CA LEU A 103 9.60 -1.10 -8.90
C LEU A 103 9.33 -2.23 -9.91
N ILE A 104 8.42 -3.15 -9.60
CA ILE A 104 8.10 -4.34 -10.42
C ILE A 104 7.86 -4.01 -11.90
N LEU A 105 7.24 -2.88 -12.19
CA LEU A 105 6.90 -2.48 -13.55
C LEU A 105 8.12 -2.11 -14.41
N ARG A 106 9.34 -2.18 -13.88
CA ARG A 106 10.59 -1.74 -14.53
C ARG A 106 11.66 -2.84 -14.66
N ASP A 107 11.29 -4.09 -14.81
CA ASP A 107 12.07 -5.31 -15.12
C ASP A 107 13.49 -5.51 -14.55
N SER A 108 14.25 -4.46 -14.26
CA SER A 108 15.70 -4.56 -13.97
C SER A 108 16.06 -5.05 -12.56
N CYS A 109 15.08 -5.23 -11.65
CA CYS A 109 15.37 -5.61 -10.27
C CYS A 109 14.52 -6.76 -9.71
N VAL A 110 13.72 -7.42 -10.55
CA VAL A 110 12.78 -8.47 -10.12
C VAL A 110 13.53 -9.65 -9.47
N GLU A 111 14.55 -10.18 -10.10
CA GLU A 111 15.33 -11.29 -9.53
C GLU A 111 16.06 -10.92 -8.23
N GLU A 112 16.56 -9.68 -8.15
CA GLU A 112 17.19 -9.15 -6.94
C GLU A 112 16.17 -9.08 -5.81
N ALA A 113 14.98 -8.57 -6.11
CA ALA A 113 13.88 -8.43 -5.17
C ALA A 113 13.40 -9.81 -4.66
N ILE A 114 13.22 -10.78 -5.55
CA ILE A 114 12.87 -12.16 -5.19
C ILE A 114 13.91 -12.74 -4.23
N ARG A 115 15.20 -12.64 -4.59
CA ARG A 115 16.30 -13.12 -3.72
C ARG A 115 16.34 -12.42 -2.38
N PHE A 116 16.09 -11.11 -2.35
CA PHE A 116 16.05 -10.34 -1.11
C PHE A 116 14.90 -10.79 -0.22
N ILE A 117 13.65 -10.73 -0.72
CA ILE A 117 12.44 -11.06 0.05
C ILE A 117 12.49 -12.50 0.59
N SER A 118 12.98 -13.45 -0.21
CA SER A 118 13.11 -14.85 0.21
C SER A 118 14.14 -15.07 1.33
N ARG A 119 15.15 -14.20 1.45
CA ARG A 119 16.23 -14.32 2.45
C ARG A 119 15.98 -13.52 3.73
N VAL A 120 15.11 -12.52 3.68
CA VAL A 120 14.87 -11.63 4.83
C VAL A 120 14.42 -12.37 6.08
N PRO A 121 13.44 -13.32 6.03
CA PRO A 121 12.97 -14.01 7.24
C PRO A 121 14.07 -14.77 8.00
N SER A 122 15.11 -15.23 7.30
CA SER A 122 16.23 -15.94 7.94
C SER A 122 17.30 -15.03 8.54
N LYS A 123 17.26 -13.72 8.25
CA LYS A 123 18.31 -12.75 8.61
C LYS A 123 17.85 -11.60 9.47
N VAL A 124 16.56 -11.41 9.61
CA VAL A 124 15.94 -10.29 10.31
C VAL A 124 14.99 -10.84 11.36
N VAL A 125 15.09 -10.30 12.56
CA VAL A 125 14.15 -10.61 13.65
C VAL A 125 13.09 -9.53 13.64
N PHE A 126 11.87 -9.88 13.28
CA PHE A 126 10.71 -9.00 13.29
C PHE A 126 9.94 -9.15 14.61
N THR A 127 9.28 -8.08 15.05
CA THR A 127 8.12 -8.22 15.93
C THR A 127 6.97 -8.87 15.15
N ARG A 128 5.94 -9.35 15.84
CA ARG A 128 4.79 -9.97 15.14
C ARG A 128 4.06 -9.00 14.22
N GLU A 129 3.97 -7.72 14.60
CA GLU A 129 3.40 -6.65 13.79
C GLU A 129 4.23 -6.38 12.53
N GLU A 130 5.55 -6.34 12.69
CA GLU A 130 6.47 -6.17 11.56
C GLU A 130 6.46 -7.37 10.62
N GLU A 131 6.35 -8.58 11.18
CA GLU A 131 6.26 -9.82 10.40
C GLU A 131 4.98 -9.85 9.57
N ALA A 132 3.82 -9.50 10.16
CA ALA A 132 2.56 -9.38 9.44
C ALA A 132 2.67 -8.39 8.27
N LYS A 133 3.25 -7.23 8.53
CA LYS A 133 3.49 -6.20 7.52
C LYS A 133 4.47 -6.66 6.44
N PHE A 134 5.50 -7.40 6.79
CA PHE A 134 6.45 -7.96 5.84
C PHE A 134 5.78 -8.93 4.87
N TYR A 135 4.97 -9.86 5.38
CA TYR A 135 4.23 -10.79 4.53
C TYR A 135 3.19 -10.10 3.65
N TYR A 136 2.48 -9.09 4.16
CA TYR A 136 1.56 -8.28 3.36
C TYR A 136 2.27 -7.57 2.20
N LEU A 137 3.41 -6.93 2.46
CA LEU A 137 4.22 -6.27 1.44
C LEU A 137 4.82 -7.27 0.44
N GLY A 138 5.19 -8.46 0.92
CA GLY A 138 5.63 -9.58 0.09
C GLY A 138 4.53 -10.06 -0.86
N ALA A 139 3.29 -10.18 -0.37
CA ALA A 139 2.14 -10.52 -1.19
C ALA A 139 1.86 -9.44 -2.26
N CYS A 140 1.95 -8.15 -1.90
CA CYS A 140 1.86 -7.05 -2.87
C CYS A 140 2.93 -7.14 -3.95
N PHE A 141 4.16 -7.55 -3.60
CA PHE A 141 5.24 -7.76 -4.55
C PHE A 141 4.95 -8.95 -5.47
N PHE A 142 4.60 -10.11 -4.92
CA PHE A 142 4.41 -11.33 -5.69
C PHE A 142 3.12 -11.34 -6.54
N LYS A 143 2.16 -10.49 -6.26
CA LYS A 143 0.88 -10.40 -6.99
C LYS A 143 1.00 -10.42 -8.52
N SER A 144 2.01 -9.78 -9.05
CA SER A 144 2.24 -9.65 -10.50
C SER A 144 3.32 -10.60 -11.06
N ILE A 145 3.93 -11.44 -10.22
CA ILE A 145 5.07 -12.29 -10.60
C ILE A 145 4.77 -13.77 -10.35
N ASP A 146 4.24 -14.08 -9.17
CA ASP A 146 4.03 -15.45 -8.68
C ASP A 146 2.79 -15.45 -7.76
N ILE A 147 1.66 -15.76 -8.36
CA ILE A 147 0.36 -15.69 -7.68
C ILE A 147 0.29 -16.64 -6.48
N ASP A 148 0.92 -17.81 -6.57
CA ASP A 148 0.91 -18.80 -5.48
C ASP A 148 1.71 -18.31 -4.27
N ARG A 149 2.84 -17.64 -4.51
CA ARG A 149 3.59 -16.99 -3.44
C ARG A 149 2.82 -15.82 -2.83
N ALA A 150 2.09 -15.08 -3.65
CA ALA A 150 1.25 -13.98 -3.17
C ALA A 150 0.15 -14.50 -2.23
N PHE A 151 -0.54 -15.60 -2.60
CA PHE A 151 -1.54 -16.22 -1.73
C PHE A 151 -0.93 -16.71 -0.42
N ARG A 152 0.17 -17.45 -0.46
CA ARG A 152 0.84 -17.91 0.76
C ARG A 152 1.24 -16.74 1.67
N ALA A 153 1.75 -15.66 1.10
CA ALA A 153 2.16 -14.50 1.86
C ALA A 153 0.96 -13.74 2.47
N VAL A 154 -0.13 -13.55 1.71
CA VAL A 154 -1.31 -12.86 2.26
C VAL A 154 -2.00 -13.69 3.35
N ASP A 155 -2.02 -15.02 3.23
CA ASP A 155 -2.59 -15.91 4.26
C ASP A 155 -1.76 -15.88 5.56
N GLN A 156 -0.43 -15.81 5.45
CA GLN A 156 0.45 -15.59 6.61
C GLN A 156 0.19 -14.22 7.25
N ALA A 157 0.06 -13.17 6.46
CA ALA A 157 -0.28 -11.84 6.97
C ALA A 157 -1.63 -11.84 7.70
N LEU A 158 -2.68 -12.44 7.10
CA LEU A 158 -4.01 -12.59 7.71
C LEU A 158 -3.96 -13.31 9.05
N SER A 159 -3.24 -14.44 9.13
CA SER A 159 -3.09 -15.21 10.38
C SER A 159 -2.44 -14.36 11.48
N LEU A 160 -1.41 -13.59 11.13
CA LEU A 160 -0.72 -12.72 12.08
C LEU A 160 -1.58 -11.53 12.51
N TYR A 161 -2.25 -10.84 11.59
CA TYR A 161 -3.14 -9.71 11.91
C TYR A 161 -4.30 -10.14 12.81
N ARG A 162 -4.90 -11.31 12.58
CA ARG A 162 -5.90 -11.90 13.47
C ARG A 162 -5.35 -12.15 14.88
N GLY A 163 -4.16 -12.77 14.97
CA GLY A 163 -3.50 -13.02 16.25
C GLY A 163 -3.14 -11.76 17.03
N LEU A 164 -2.96 -10.64 16.33
CA LEU A 164 -2.69 -9.31 16.89
C LEU A 164 -3.96 -8.50 17.18
N SER A 165 -5.13 -8.97 16.75
CA SER A 165 -6.38 -8.20 16.73
C SER A 165 -6.26 -6.88 15.93
N ASP A 166 -5.38 -6.86 14.92
CA ASP A 166 -5.20 -5.72 14.02
C ASP A 166 -6.25 -5.77 12.91
N THR A 167 -7.42 -5.21 13.22
CA THR A 167 -8.56 -5.17 12.29
C THR A 167 -8.24 -4.40 11.00
N GLU A 168 -7.44 -3.34 11.04
CA GLU A 168 -7.08 -2.59 9.83
C GLU A 168 -6.18 -3.42 8.91
N GLY A 169 -5.17 -4.08 9.48
CA GLY A 169 -4.31 -5.00 8.74
C GLY A 169 -5.09 -6.17 8.14
N GLU A 170 -6.06 -6.71 8.88
CA GLU A 170 -6.92 -7.81 8.42
C GLU A 170 -7.79 -7.38 7.23
N ILE A 171 -8.41 -6.20 7.28
CA ILE A 171 -9.20 -5.63 6.17
C ILE A 171 -8.34 -5.46 4.91
N GLU A 172 -7.16 -4.87 5.03
CA GLU A 172 -6.26 -4.65 3.89
C GLU A 172 -5.77 -5.98 3.29
N ALA A 173 -5.50 -6.99 4.12
CA ALA A 173 -5.09 -8.31 3.66
C ALA A 173 -6.22 -9.05 2.93
N TYR A 174 -7.46 -8.97 3.40
CA TYR A 174 -8.61 -9.51 2.67
C TYR A 174 -8.83 -8.80 1.34
N ARG A 175 -8.68 -7.47 1.31
CA ARG A 175 -8.78 -6.70 0.06
C ARG A 175 -7.72 -7.12 -0.95
N LEU A 176 -6.48 -7.34 -0.49
CA LEU A 176 -5.42 -7.87 -1.34
C LEU A 176 -5.76 -9.28 -1.84
N LYS A 177 -6.23 -10.17 -0.95
CA LYS A 177 -6.63 -11.54 -1.31
C LYS A 177 -7.75 -11.55 -2.36
N ALA A 178 -8.76 -10.69 -2.20
CA ALA A 178 -9.80 -10.49 -3.21
C ALA A 178 -9.22 -10.04 -4.56
N THR A 179 -8.21 -9.16 -4.54
CA THR A 179 -7.52 -8.76 -5.78
C THR A 179 -6.82 -9.94 -6.45
N LEU A 180 -6.21 -10.86 -5.68
CA LEU A 180 -5.56 -12.05 -6.21
C LEU A 180 -6.58 -13.00 -6.87
N TYR A 181 -7.72 -13.25 -6.22
CA TYR A 181 -8.81 -14.03 -6.81
C TYR A 181 -9.36 -13.38 -8.08
N GLY A 182 -9.46 -12.05 -8.13
CA GLY A 182 -9.85 -11.33 -9.33
C GLY A 182 -8.90 -11.52 -10.51
N VAL A 183 -7.58 -11.65 -10.26
CA VAL A 183 -6.58 -11.98 -11.29
C VAL A 183 -6.81 -13.38 -11.85
N LEU A 184 -7.24 -14.33 -11.01
CA LEU A 184 -7.59 -15.71 -11.43
C LEU A 184 -9.00 -15.82 -11.99
N GLN A 185 -9.79 -14.73 -11.99
CA GLN A 185 -11.20 -14.72 -12.38
C GLN A 185 -12.11 -15.60 -11.49
N GLU A 186 -11.66 -15.90 -10.28
CA GLU A 186 -12.41 -16.63 -9.25
C GLU A 186 -13.30 -15.62 -8.50
N TYR A 187 -14.41 -15.23 -9.12
CA TYR A 187 -15.22 -14.10 -8.66
C TYR A 187 -16.08 -14.41 -7.43
N GLU A 188 -16.40 -15.67 -7.14
CA GLU A 188 -17.08 -16.08 -5.89
C GLU A 188 -16.14 -15.85 -4.70
N GLU A 189 -14.93 -16.34 -4.78
CA GLU A 189 -13.90 -16.17 -3.74
C GLU A 189 -13.50 -14.71 -3.59
N GLN A 190 -13.45 -13.98 -4.71
CA GLN A 190 -13.23 -12.54 -4.70
C GLN A 190 -14.33 -11.83 -3.90
N TYR A 191 -15.61 -12.12 -4.20
CA TYR A 191 -16.74 -11.53 -3.48
C TYR A 191 -16.71 -11.90 -2.00
N ALA A 192 -16.47 -13.16 -1.65
CA ALA A 192 -16.39 -13.61 -0.27
C ALA A 192 -15.31 -12.87 0.52
N CYS A 193 -14.13 -12.62 -0.08
CA CYS A 193 -13.07 -11.84 0.54
C CYS A 193 -13.46 -10.38 0.76
N TYR A 194 -14.13 -9.74 -0.21
CA TYR A 194 -14.62 -8.38 -0.01
C TYR A 194 -15.73 -8.31 1.05
N GLU A 195 -16.60 -9.29 1.12
CA GLU A 195 -17.65 -9.39 2.13
C GLU A 195 -17.06 -9.50 3.54
N GLU A 196 -16.02 -10.32 3.74
CA GLU A 196 -15.31 -10.42 5.01
C GLU A 196 -14.67 -9.07 5.40
N ALA A 197 -13.96 -8.44 4.47
CA ALA A 197 -13.37 -7.13 4.71
C ALA A 197 -14.44 -6.07 5.06
N TYR A 198 -15.56 -6.07 4.35
CA TYR A 198 -16.70 -5.19 4.62
C TYR A 198 -17.32 -5.44 5.99
N ARG A 199 -17.50 -6.71 6.38
CA ARG A 199 -18.05 -7.09 7.69
C ARG A 199 -17.16 -6.57 8.85
N LEU A 200 -15.85 -6.72 8.72
CA LEU A 200 -14.88 -6.19 9.67
C LEU A 200 -14.92 -4.66 9.73
N LEU A 201 -14.97 -4.03 8.56
CA LEU A 201 -14.98 -2.57 8.44
C LEU A 201 -16.21 -1.94 9.11
N ARG A 202 -17.41 -2.53 8.89
CA ARG A 202 -18.66 -2.06 9.53
C ARG A 202 -18.63 -2.11 11.05
N ARG A 203 -17.90 -3.05 11.63
CA ARG A 203 -17.76 -3.21 13.09
C ARG A 203 -16.63 -2.39 13.68
N SER A 204 -15.79 -1.81 12.84
CA SER A 204 -14.61 -1.04 13.24
C SER A 204 -14.91 0.47 13.33
N ARG A 205 -13.95 1.22 13.87
CA ARG A 205 -13.96 2.70 13.85
C ARG A 205 -13.78 3.30 12.45
N PHE A 206 -13.46 2.49 11.44
CA PHE A 206 -13.21 2.91 10.05
C PHE A 206 -14.41 2.71 9.13
N ARG A 207 -15.61 2.62 9.68
CA ARG A 207 -16.86 2.38 8.93
C ARG A 207 -17.19 3.43 7.86
N ASP A 208 -16.57 4.61 7.93
CA ASP A 208 -16.60 5.65 6.90
C ASP A 208 -15.86 5.27 5.61
N LYS A 209 -14.97 4.28 5.66
CA LYS A 209 -14.20 3.77 4.51
C LYS A 209 -14.91 2.64 3.73
N VAL A 210 -16.22 2.43 3.90
CA VAL A 210 -16.94 1.30 3.27
C VAL A 210 -17.20 1.48 1.76
N LYS A 211 -17.25 2.71 1.27
CA LYS A 211 -17.62 3.02 -0.13
C LYS A 211 -16.87 2.21 -1.20
N PRO A 212 -15.53 2.09 -1.15
CA PRO A 212 -14.79 1.30 -2.15
C PRO A 212 -15.21 -0.17 -2.17
N PHE A 213 -15.72 -0.72 -1.05
CA PHE A 213 -16.13 -2.12 -0.97
C PHE A 213 -17.47 -2.36 -1.66
N TYR A 214 -18.43 -1.44 -1.59
CA TYR A 214 -19.69 -1.53 -2.32
C TYR A 214 -19.46 -1.71 -3.82
N GLU A 215 -18.60 -0.87 -4.40
CA GLU A 215 -18.26 -0.90 -5.81
C GLU A 215 -17.59 -2.23 -6.20
N GLN A 216 -16.65 -2.69 -5.38
CA GLN A 216 -15.91 -3.93 -5.64
C GLN A 216 -16.80 -5.18 -5.51
N MET A 217 -17.69 -5.21 -4.51
CA MET A 217 -18.65 -6.29 -4.32
C MET A 217 -19.66 -6.34 -5.47
N ALA A 218 -20.21 -5.20 -5.87
CA ALA A 218 -21.09 -5.09 -7.01
C ALA A 218 -20.42 -5.54 -8.31
N ALA A 219 -19.16 -5.15 -8.53
CA ALA A 219 -18.40 -5.55 -9.70
C ALA A 219 -18.15 -7.07 -9.75
N SER A 220 -17.85 -7.72 -8.62
CA SER A 220 -17.66 -9.16 -8.52
C SER A 220 -18.97 -9.89 -8.84
N LEU A 221 -20.10 -9.46 -8.23
CA LEU A 221 -21.44 -10.04 -8.48
C LEU A 221 -21.87 -9.89 -9.95
N LYS A 222 -21.57 -8.75 -10.57
CA LYS A 222 -21.84 -8.55 -11.99
C LYS A 222 -21.06 -9.54 -12.86
N LYS A 223 -19.79 -9.83 -12.53
CA LYS A 223 -18.98 -10.83 -13.24
C LYS A 223 -19.54 -12.26 -13.09
N LEU A 224 -20.20 -12.53 -11.95
CA LEU A 224 -20.91 -13.79 -11.69
C LEU A 224 -22.29 -13.88 -12.36
N GLY A 225 -22.75 -12.82 -13.03
CA GLY A 225 -24.09 -12.75 -13.58
C GLY A 225 -25.19 -12.51 -12.53
N ARG A 226 -24.82 -12.27 -11.25
CA ARG A 226 -25.76 -11.98 -10.14
C ARG A 226 -26.14 -10.49 -10.15
N HIS A 227 -26.79 -10.08 -11.25
CA HIS A 227 -27.05 -8.67 -11.54
C HIS A 227 -28.00 -7.99 -10.55
N GLU A 228 -29.00 -8.71 -10.02
CA GLU A 228 -29.93 -8.17 -9.01
C GLU A 228 -29.19 -7.79 -7.73
N GLU A 229 -28.33 -8.67 -7.24
CA GLU A 229 -27.53 -8.42 -6.05
C GLU A 229 -26.50 -7.32 -6.28
N ALA A 230 -25.91 -7.27 -7.48
CA ALA A 230 -25.00 -6.18 -7.85
C ALA A 230 -25.69 -4.81 -7.80
N LEU A 231 -26.94 -4.72 -8.25
CA LEU A 231 -27.73 -3.49 -8.21
C LEU A 231 -27.94 -2.98 -6.78
N LEU A 232 -28.18 -3.88 -5.80
CA LEU A 232 -28.34 -3.47 -4.41
C LEU A 232 -27.08 -2.74 -3.89
N TRP A 233 -25.90 -3.23 -4.23
CA TRP A 233 -24.64 -2.57 -3.84
C TRP A 233 -24.39 -1.26 -4.60
N TYR A 234 -24.73 -1.21 -5.90
CA TYR A 234 -24.63 0.05 -6.64
C TYR A 234 -25.60 1.12 -6.10
N GLU A 235 -26.79 0.74 -5.64
CA GLU A 235 -27.73 1.66 -4.99
C GLU A 235 -27.15 2.26 -3.71
N GLU A 236 -26.42 1.47 -2.90
CA GLU A 236 -25.71 1.99 -1.72
C GLU A 236 -24.63 3.03 -2.11
N VAL A 237 -23.88 2.76 -3.18
CA VAL A 237 -22.91 3.74 -3.71
C VAL A 237 -23.63 5.03 -4.13
N LEU A 238 -24.74 4.91 -4.86
CA LEU A 238 -25.48 6.06 -5.39
C LEU A 238 -26.11 6.93 -4.31
N LYS A 239 -26.54 6.35 -3.17
CA LYS A 239 -27.09 7.13 -2.04
C LYS A 239 -26.10 8.16 -1.48
N GLU A 240 -24.81 7.87 -1.59
CA GLU A 240 -23.76 8.67 -0.99
C GLU A 240 -23.05 9.64 -1.95
N LEU A 241 -23.41 9.60 -3.24
CA LEU A 241 -22.81 10.47 -4.25
C LEU A 241 -23.67 11.72 -4.50
N PRO A 242 -23.04 12.89 -4.74
CA PRO A 242 -23.76 14.07 -5.25
C PRO A 242 -24.44 13.78 -6.59
N ASP A 243 -25.59 14.39 -6.85
CA ASP A 243 -26.39 14.15 -8.05
C ASP A 243 -25.62 14.31 -9.37
N SER A 244 -24.68 15.27 -9.40
CA SER A 244 -23.81 15.50 -10.57
C SER A 244 -22.82 14.36 -10.86
N SER A 245 -22.47 13.57 -9.83
CA SER A 245 -21.49 12.47 -9.92
C SER A 245 -22.15 11.09 -10.06
N ARG A 246 -23.46 11.00 -9.75
CA ARG A 246 -24.21 9.72 -9.73
C ARG A 246 -24.29 9.07 -11.10
N LEU A 247 -24.38 9.84 -12.15
CA LEU A 247 -24.70 9.35 -13.49
C LEU A 247 -23.50 9.15 -14.42
N GLY A 248 -22.28 9.60 -14.03
CA GLY A 248 -21.10 9.39 -14.84
C GLY A 248 -20.60 7.93 -14.77
N ARG A 249 -19.54 7.74 -14.01
CA ARG A 249 -18.83 6.45 -13.88
C ARG A 249 -19.73 5.30 -13.44
N TYR A 250 -20.64 5.53 -12.47
CA TYR A 250 -21.52 4.48 -11.92
C TYR A 250 -22.75 4.23 -12.78
N GLY A 251 -23.22 5.21 -13.52
CA GLY A 251 -24.34 5.05 -14.43
C GLY A 251 -24.11 3.96 -15.48
N ILE A 252 -22.90 3.86 -16.01
CA ILE A 252 -22.52 2.79 -16.95
C ILE A 252 -22.64 1.42 -16.28
N GLN A 253 -22.10 1.27 -15.07
CA GLN A 253 -22.08 -0.01 -14.36
C GLN A 253 -23.50 -0.47 -13.96
N VAL A 254 -24.35 0.47 -13.53
CA VAL A 254 -25.76 0.21 -13.22
C VAL A 254 -26.53 -0.14 -14.50
N ALA A 255 -26.30 0.57 -15.60
CA ALA A 255 -26.93 0.26 -16.88
C ALA A 255 -26.52 -1.12 -17.41
N GLU A 256 -25.26 -1.51 -17.25
CA GLU A 256 -24.79 -2.86 -17.60
C GLU A 256 -25.49 -3.94 -16.77
N ALA A 257 -25.69 -3.70 -15.45
CA ALA A 257 -26.42 -4.64 -14.60
C ALA A 257 -27.89 -4.76 -15.01
N TYR A 258 -28.60 -3.65 -15.30
CA TYR A 258 -29.95 -3.69 -15.84
C TYR A 258 -30.02 -4.37 -17.20
N SER A 259 -29.05 -4.16 -18.06
CA SER A 259 -28.96 -4.84 -19.35
C SER A 259 -28.78 -6.35 -19.19
N GLY A 260 -27.98 -6.79 -18.22
CA GLY A 260 -27.82 -8.21 -17.88
C GLY A 260 -29.11 -8.88 -17.39
N LEU A 261 -30.03 -8.11 -16.81
CA LEU A 261 -31.36 -8.55 -16.41
C LEU A 261 -32.40 -8.47 -17.54
N GLY A 262 -32.04 -8.04 -18.74
CA GLY A 262 -32.93 -7.84 -19.86
C GLY A 262 -33.71 -6.50 -19.83
N TYR A 263 -33.53 -5.64 -18.86
CA TYR A 263 -34.17 -4.32 -18.75
C TYR A 263 -33.50 -3.27 -19.62
N HIS A 264 -33.42 -3.51 -20.93
CA HIS A 264 -32.65 -2.69 -21.88
C HIS A 264 -33.13 -1.23 -21.98
N GLU A 265 -34.45 -0.97 -21.85
CA GLU A 265 -34.97 0.40 -21.87
C GLU A 265 -34.50 1.19 -20.67
N LYS A 266 -34.54 0.60 -19.47
CA LYS A 266 -34.05 1.23 -18.25
C LYS A 266 -32.57 1.48 -18.29
N ALA A 267 -31.79 0.56 -18.85
CA ALA A 267 -30.36 0.75 -19.09
C ALA A 267 -30.10 1.94 -20.02
N ARG A 268 -30.84 2.08 -21.11
CA ARG A 268 -30.74 3.22 -22.03
C ARG A 268 -31.12 4.55 -21.39
N GLU A 269 -32.16 4.56 -20.55
CA GLU A 269 -32.60 5.77 -19.83
C GLU A 269 -31.47 6.28 -18.90
N ILE A 270 -30.84 5.39 -18.12
CA ILE A 270 -29.74 5.71 -17.22
C ILE A 270 -28.55 6.28 -18.01
N LEU A 271 -28.16 5.67 -19.13
CA LEU A 271 -27.07 6.14 -19.97
C LEU A 271 -27.36 7.52 -20.60
N ARG A 272 -28.60 7.77 -21.05
CA ARG A 272 -29.02 9.07 -21.58
C ARG A 272 -28.99 10.16 -20.49
N GLY A 273 -29.46 9.85 -19.29
CA GLY A 273 -29.41 10.75 -18.13
C GLY A 273 -27.99 11.12 -17.74
N GLY A 274 -27.04 10.18 -17.79
CA GLY A 274 -25.62 10.39 -17.55
C GLY A 274 -24.98 11.36 -18.54
N LEU A 275 -25.21 11.15 -19.84
CA LEU A 275 -24.70 12.01 -20.92
C LEU A 275 -25.25 13.45 -20.89
N MET A 276 -26.49 13.63 -20.47
CA MET A 276 -27.11 14.95 -20.34
C MET A 276 -26.50 15.77 -19.20
N ASN A 277 -26.11 15.14 -18.10
CA ASN A 277 -25.51 15.81 -16.95
C ASN A 277 -24.04 16.15 -17.17
N GLU A 278 -23.27 15.35 -17.90
CA GLU A 278 -21.90 15.72 -18.31
C GLU A 278 -21.87 16.96 -19.18
N LYS A 279 -22.81 17.08 -20.14
CA LYS A 279 -22.92 18.29 -20.99
C LYS A 279 -23.30 19.54 -20.19
N ARG A 280 -24.12 19.42 -19.13
CA ARG A 280 -24.47 20.57 -18.25
C ARG A 280 -23.35 20.95 -17.29
N GLY A 281 -22.54 20.01 -16.84
CA GLY A 281 -21.36 20.24 -15.98
C GLY A 281 -20.20 20.91 -16.74
N GLY A 282 -19.98 20.53 -18.01
CA GLY A 282 -18.94 21.11 -18.87
C GLY A 282 -19.18 22.57 -19.29
N MET A 283 -20.44 23.05 -19.29
CA MET A 283 -20.78 24.43 -19.62
C MET A 283 -20.68 25.41 -18.42
N ARG A 284 -20.38 24.97 -17.22
CA ARG A 284 -20.20 25.84 -16.03
C ARG A 284 -18.75 26.21 -15.74
N ASN A 285 -17.80 25.69 -16.51
CA ASN A 285 -16.35 25.92 -16.33
C ASN A 285 -15.73 26.61 -17.59
N VAL A 286 -16.48 27.44 -18.30
CA VAL A 286 -15.98 28.33 -19.37
C VAL A 286 -16.24 29.76 -18.95
#